data_9313ede8250dac97e95609d8ac37291a
#
_entry.id   9313ede8250dac97e95609d8ac37291a
#
_cell.length_a   1.000
_cell.length_b   1.000
_cell.length_c   1.000
_cell.angle_alpha   90.00
_cell.angle_beta   90.00
_cell.angle_gamma   90.00
#
_symmetry.space_group_name_H-M   'P 1'
#
loop_
_entity.id
_entity.type
_entity.pdbx_description
1 polymer ?
#
loop_
_entity_poly.entity_id
_entity_poly.type
_entity_poly.pdbx_seq_one_letter_code
_entity_poly.pdbx_strand_id
1 'polypeptide(L)'
;MTSRKPASSKRAAPPRASDSAKSFRKDWERLTRSGRYDMKRLKEAMLLLIANDEPLGPEWLDHPLKGDWADHRECHIGGDFLLIYRTDGDTIIFVRTGTHSELFEE
;
A
#
# COMPACT_ATOMS: atom_id res chain seq x y z
N MET A 1 -18.50 1.11 -27.86
CA MET A 1 -18.32 0.83 -27.55
C MET A 1 -17.59 0.72 -27.06
N THR A 2 -17.61 0.26 -27.00
CA THR A 2 -17.16 -0.03 -26.64
C THR A 2 -16.33 -0.34 -26.23
N SER A 3 -16.15 -0.44 -26.18
CA SER A 3 -15.53 -0.83 -25.87
C SER A 3 -14.76 -0.91 -25.33
N ARG A 4 -14.62 -0.67 -25.22
CA ARG A 4 -13.97 -0.94 -24.56
C ARG A 4 -13.80 -1.50 -23.70
N LYS A 5 -13.84 -1.44 -23.51
CA LYS A 5 -14.10 -2.26 -22.60
C LYS A 5 -13.61 -3.60 -22.58
N PRO A 6 -13.30 -4.26 -23.57
CA PRO A 6 -12.80 -5.61 -23.53
C PRO A 6 -11.54 -5.77 -22.72
N ALA A 7 -10.64 -4.84 -22.82
CA ALA A 7 -9.43 -4.90 -22.04
C ALA A 7 -9.76 -4.81 -20.57
N SER A 8 -10.73 -3.99 -20.25
CA SER A 8 -11.13 -3.89 -18.87
C SER A 8 -11.70 -5.17 -18.36
N SER A 9 -12.44 -5.87 -19.21
CA SER A 9 -13.06 -7.09 -18.76
C SER A 9 -12.06 -8.16 -18.43
N LYS A 10 -10.89 -8.12 -19.02
CA LYS A 10 -9.87 -9.09 -18.66
C LYS A 10 -9.39 -8.95 -17.25
N ARG A 11 -9.37 -7.75 -16.76
CA ARG A 11 -8.98 -7.53 -15.40
C ARG A 11 -10.10 -7.80 -14.44
N ALA A 12 -11.29 -7.67 -14.90
CA ALA A 12 -12.48 -8.06 -14.19
C ALA A 12 -12.78 -7.28 -12.93
N ALA A 13 -11.85 -7.14 -12.05
CA ALA A 13 -12.16 -6.54 -10.76
C ALA A 13 -12.24 -5.03 -10.87
N PRO A 14 -13.27 -4.40 -10.30
CA PRO A 14 -13.28 -2.95 -10.19
C PRO A 14 -12.25 -2.50 -9.16
N PRO A 15 -11.88 -1.23 -9.15
CA PRO A 15 -10.99 -0.74 -8.11
C PRO A 15 -11.58 -1.02 -6.75
N ARG A 16 -10.72 -1.34 -5.79
CA ARG A 16 -11.16 -1.62 -4.43
C ARG A 16 -11.48 -0.33 -3.69
N ALA A 17 -12.34 -0.42 -2.69
CA ALA A 17 -12.49 0.66 -1.74
C ALA A 17 -11.20 0.77 -0.94
N SER A 18 -10.90 1.96 -0.44
CA SER A 18 -9.69 2.15 0.36
C SER A 18 -10.00 2.96 1.60
N ASP A 19 -9.21 2.71 2.62
CA ASP A 19 -9.31 3.43 3.87
C ASP A 19 -7.91 3.55 4.44
N SER A 20 -7.74 4.43 5.41
CA SER A 20 -6.45 4.58 6.07
C SER A 20 -6.66 4.64 7.56
N ALA A 21 -5.83 3.91 8.30
CA ALA A 21 -5.85 3.93 9.74
C ALA A 21 -5.37 5.30 10.24
N LYS A 22 -5.79 5.66 11.44
CA LYS A 22 -5.33 6.90 12.05
C LYS A 22 -3.81 6.95 12.14
N SER A 23 -3.19 5.82 12.44
CA SER A 23 -1.73 5.75 12.52
C SER A 23 -1.09 6.04 11.18
N PHE A 24 -1.69 5.56 10.08
CA PHE A 24 -1.16 5.85 8.76
C PHE A 24 -1.23 7.35 8.46
N ARG A 25 -2.34 7.99 8.80
CA ARG A 25 -2.49 9.42 8.52
C ARG A 25 -1.48 10.25 9.29
N LYS A 26 -1.17 9.85 10.52
CA LYS A 26 -0.12 10.52 11.31
C LYS A 26 1.25 10.32 10.68
N ASP A 27 1.53 9.11 10.22
CA ASP A 27 2.78 8.83 9.53
C ASP A 27 2.90 9.68 8.28
N TRP A 28 1.83 9.76 7.50
CA TRP A 28 1.80 10.53 6.27
C TRP A 28 2.19 11.98 6.52
N GLU A 29 1.59 12.60 7.54
CA GLU A 29 1.91 13.99 7.88
C GLU A 29 3.36 14.16 8.29
N ARG A 30 3.84 13.24 9.11
CA ARG A 30 5.22 13.32 9.57
C ARG A 30 6.20 13.20 8.42
N LEU A 31 5.98 12.24 7.54
CA LEU A 31 6.87 11.99 6.42
C LEU A 31 6.82 13.13 5.40
N THR A 32 5.63 13.65 5.16
CA THR A 32 5.48 14.77 4.25
C THR A 32 6.25 15.99 4.75
N ARG A 33 6.15 16.25 6.04
CA ARG A 33 6.82 17.41 6.63
C ARG A 33 8.34 17.29 6.59
N SER A 34 8.84 16.07 6.67
CA SER A 34 10.29 15.87 6.69
C SER A 34 10.93 16.21 5.35
N GLY A 35 10.20 16.05 4.25
CA GLY A 35 10.72 16.33 2.92
C GLY A 35 11.78 15.35 2.43
N ARG A 36 12.01 14.25 3.15
CA ARG A 36 13.09 13.32 2.83
C ARG A 36 12.64 12.03 2.15
N TYR A 37 11.34 11.82 2.05
CA TYR A 37 10.81 10.56 1.55
C TYR A 37 10.10 10.76 0.21
N ASP A 38 10.17 9.73 -0.62
CA ASP A 38 9.53 9.77 -1.94
C ASP A 38 8.03 9.53 -1.80
N MET A 39 7.30 10.57 -1.46
CA MET A 39 5.86 10.48 -1.25
C MET A 39 5.13 10.21 -2.55
N LYS A 40 5.69 10.59 -3.69
CA LYS A 40 5.09 10.28 -4.98
C LYS A 40 5.08 8.78 -5.23
N ARG A 41 6.18 8.11 -4.90
CA ARG A 41 6.26 6.67 -5.07
C ARG A 41 5.34 5.96 -4.08
N LEU A 42 5.19 6.49 -2.88
CA LEU A 42 4.23 5.95 -1.92
C LEU A 42 2.81 6.02 -2.50
N LYS A 43 2.44 7.16 -3.07
CA LYS A 43 1.13 7.32 -3.69
C LYS A 43 0.95 6.34 -4.85
N GLU A 44 1.99 6.14 -5.63
CA GLU A 44 1.95 5.20 -6.74
C GLU A 44 1.63 3.79 -6.23
N ALA A 45 2.31 3.35 -5.18
CA ALA A 45 2.06 2.04 -4.59
C ALA A 45 0.60 1.93 -4.12
N MET A 46 0.12 2.97 -3.45
CA MET A 46 -1.25 2.97 -2.94
C MET A 46 -2.26 2.86 -4.07
N LEU A 47 -2.04 3.61 -5.15
CA LEU A 47 -2.95 3.58 -6.28
C LEU A 47 -2.93 2.23 -6.98
N LEU A 48 -1.76 1.61 -7.10
CA LEU A 48 -1.65 0.28 -7.69
C LEU A 48 -2.40 -0.75 -6.85
N LEU A 49 -2.30 -0.66 -5.54
CA LEU A 49 -3.00 -1.58 -4.65
C LEU A 49 -4.51 -1.39 -4.71
N ILE A 50 -4.97 -0.16 -4.88
CA ILE A 50 -6.39 0.12 -5.01
C ILE A 50 -6.91 -0.38 -6.36
N ALA A 51 -6.12 -0.21 -7.41
CA ALA A 51 -6.55 -0.55 -8.77
C ALA A 51 -6.58 -2.05 -9.04
N ASN A 52 -5.86 -2.84 -8.25
CA ASN A 52 -5.74 -4.28 -8.47
C ASN A 52 -6.07 -5.03 -7.19
N ASP A 53 -6.47 -6.29 -7.34
CA ASP A 53 -6.79 -7.11 -6.18
C ASP A 53 -5.65 -8.07 -5.83
N GLU A 54 -4.45 -7.76 -6.28
CA GLU A 54 -3.27 -8.60 -6.06
C GLU A 54 -2.18 -7.78 -5.38
N PRO A 55 -1.27 -8.46 -4.69
CA PRO A 55 -0.09 -7.78 -4.17
C PRO A 55 0.73 -7.16 -5.30
N LEU A 56 1.60 -6.24 -4.95
CA LEU A 56 2.45 -5.58 -5.91
C LEU A 56 3.51 -6.53 -6.45
N GLY A 57 4.06 -6.19 -7.60
CA GLY A 57 5.06 -7.01 -8.25
C GLY A 57 6.39 -7.06 -7.51
N PRO A 58 7.34 -7.86 -8.02
CA PRO A 58 8.60 -8.12 -7.30
C PRO A 58 9.43 -6.88 -7.02
N GLU A 59 9.31 -5.86 -7.84
CA GLU A 59 10.10 -4.65 -7.64
C GLU A 59 9.71 -3.92 -6.35
N TRP A 60 8.56 -4.25 -5.77
CA TRP A 60 8.10 -3.62 -4.53
C TRP A 60 8.36 -4.50 -3.31
N LEU A 61 8.86 -5.73 -3.52
CA LEU A 61 9.13 -6.69 -2.45
C LEU A 61 7.91 -6.89 -1.53
N ASP A 62 6.73 -6.94 -2.12
CA ASP A 62 5.49 -7.12 -1.37
C ASP A 62 5.42 -8.52 -0.79
N HIS A 63 5.23 -8.62 0.54
CA HIS A 63 5.21 -9.93 1.20
C HIS A 63 4.39 -9.85 2.48
N PRO A 64 3.87 -11.00 2.94
CA PRO A 64 3.10 -11.02 4.18
C PRO A 64 4.00 -10.89 5.40
N LEU A 65 3.43 -10.35 6.46
CA LEU A 65 4.12 -10.21 7.74
C LEU A 65 3.67 -11.32 8.69
N LYS A 66 4.39 -11.46 9.79
CA LYS A 66 4.14 -12.51 10.77
C LYS A 66 3.99 -11.90 12.15
N GLY A 67 3.67 -12.77 13.13
CA GLY A 67 3.59 -12.36 14.52
C GLY A 67 2.44 -11.39 14.75
N ASP A 68 2.73 -10.31 15.44
CA ASP A 68 1.72 -9.31 15.76
C ASP A 68 1.17 -8.63 14.52
N TRP A 69 1.86 -8.76 13.40
CA TRP A 69 1.44 -8.17 12.14
C TRP A 69 0.84 -9.20 11.20
N ALA A 70 0.48 -10.38 11.71
CA ALA A 70 -0.20 -11.37 10.89
C ALA A 70 -1.43 -10.72 10.24
N ASP A 71 -1.78 -11.15 9.05
CA ASP A 71 -2.85 -10.60 8.24
C ASP A 71 -2.52 -9.26 7.60
N HIS A 72 -1.31 -8.77 7.80
CA HIS A 72 -0.83 -7.55 7.14
C HIS A 72 0.23 -7.92 6.11
N ARG A 73 0.44 -7.01 5.17
CA ARG A 73 1.50 -7.14 4.18
C ARG A 73 2.33 -5.87 4.20
N GLU A 74 3.57 -6.01 3.74
CA GLU A 74 4.51 -4.91 3.67
C GLU A 74 5.05 -4.83 2.26
N CYS A 75 5.19 -3.62 1.73
CA CYS A 75 5.92 -3.43 0.49
C CYS A 75 6.95 -2.32 0.69
N HIS A 76 7.99 -2.36 -0.16
CA HIS A 76 9.11 -1.43 -0.06
C HIS A 76 8.93 -0.32 -1.07
N ILE A 77 8.82 0.91 -0.56
CA ILE A 77 8.65 2.09 -1.40
C ILE A 77 10.02 2.53 -1.92
N GLY A 78 11.04 2.43 -1.07
CA GLY A 78 12.40 2.75 -1.47
C GLY A 78 13.32 2.56 -0.29
N GLY A 79 14.36 1.76 -0.46
CA GLY A 79 15.29 1.48 0.62
C GLY A 79 14.55 0.99 1.85
N ASP A 80 14.67 1.71 2.94
CA ASP A 80 14.06 1.36 4.21
C ASP A 80 12.66 1.97 4.39
N PHE A 81 12.12 2.60 3.36
CA PHE A 81 10.81 3.24 3.42
C PHE A 81 9.74 2.23 3.03
N LEU A 82 8.84 1.92 3.95
CA LEU A 82 7.88 0.82 3.82
C LEU A 82 6.45 1.31 3.89
N LEU A 83 5.56 0.48 3.36
CA LEU A 83 4.11 0.66 3.51
C LEU A 83 3.55 -0.65 4.04
N ILE A 84 2.81 -0.57 5.15
CA ILE A 84 2.10 -1.73 5.70
C ILE A 84 0.62 -1.55 5.43
N TYR A 85 0.00 -2.59 4.89
CA TYR A 85 -1.41 -2.55 4.54
C TYR A 85 -2.06 -3.91 4.82
N ARG A 86 -3.38 -3.93 4.81
CA ARG A 86 -4.13 -5.20 4.91
C ARG A 86 -5.39 -5.06 4.09
N THR A 87 -6.06 -6.17 3.85
CA THR A 87 -7.32 -6.16 3.14
C THR A 87 -8.43 -6.66 4.06
N ASP A 88 -9.61 -6.10 3.89
CA ASP A 88 -10.80 -6.52 4.62
C ASP A 88 -11.91 -6.58 3.59
N GLY A 89 -12.21 -7.79 3.12
CA GLY A 89 -13.12 -7.95 2.00
C GLY A 89 -12.59 -7.23 0.78
N ASP A 90 -13.37 -6.31 0.23
CA ASP A 90 -12.96 -5.55 -0.94
C ASP A 90 -12.27 -4.23 -0.58
N THR A 91 -11.99 -4.01 0.68
CA THR A 91 -11.38 -2.75 1.12
C THR A 91 -9.92 -2.97 1.42
N ILE A 92 -9.08 -2.11 0.85
CA ILE A 92 -7.67 -2.09 1.23
C ILE A 92 -7.48 -1.02 2.29
N ILE A 93 -6.76 -1.36 3.36
CA ILE A 93 -6.56 -0.47 4.49
C ILE A 93 -5.07 -0.20 4.64
N PHE A 94 -4.68 1.06 4.52
CA PHE A 94 -3.29 1.47 4.73
C PHE A 94 -3.09 1.72 6.21
N VAL A 95 -2.16 0.98 6.83
CA VAL A 95 -2.05 0.90 8.28
C VAL A 95 -0.89 1.73 8.82
N ARG A 96 0.29 1.59 8.25
CA ARG A 96 1.48 2.35 8.68
C ARG A 96 2.38 2.61 7.49
N THR A 97 3.22 3.63 7.59
CA THR A 97 4.27 3.87 6.62
C THR A 97 5.43 4.57 7.32
N GLY A 98 6.65 4.24 6.91
CA GLY A 98 7.85 4.76 7.55
C GLY A 98 9.00 3.79 7.39
N THR A 99 10.03 3.97 8.20
CA THR A 99 11.19 3.08 8.17
C THR A 99 10.95 1.87 9.07
N HIS A 100 11.76 0.82 8.89
CA HIS A 100 11.68 -0.36 9.76
C HIS A 100 11.78 0.03 11.21
N SER A 101 12.72 0.87 11.53
CA SER A 101 12.97 1.30 12.89
C SER A 101 11.73 1.99 13.48
N GLU A 102 11.09 2.85 12.70
CA GLU A 102 9.90 3.56 13.16
C GLU A 102 8.71 2.63 13.36
N LEU A 103 8.56 1.67 12.45
CA LEU A 103 7.37 0.83 12.45
C LEU A 103 7.49 -0.37 13.40
N PHE A 104 8.69 -0.90 13.57
CA PHE A 104 8.91 -2.11 14.36
C PHE A 104 9.77 -1.87 15.59
N GLU A 105 10.14 -0.65 15.85
CA GLU A 105 10.92 -0.27 17.05
C GLU A 105 12.25 -1.02 17.14
N GLU A 106 12.94 -1.09 16.01
CA GLU A 106 14.24 -1.73 15.95
C GLU A 106 15.38 -0.75 16.01
#